data_3337e3b4539076140916d72d289c5063
#
_entry.id   3337e3b4539076140916d72d289c5063
#
_cell.length_a   1.000
_cell.length_b   1.000
_cell.length_c   1.000
_cell.angle_alpha   90.00
_cell.angle_beta   90.00
_cell.angle_gamma   90.00
#
_symmetry.space_group_name_H-M   'P 1'
#
loop_
_entity.id
_entity.type
_entity.pdbx_description
1 polymer ?
#
loop_
_entity_poly.entity_id
_entity_poly.type
_entity_poly.pdbx_seq_one_letter_code
_entity_poly.pdbx_strand_id
1 'polypeptide(L)'
;IHMDRRGTIKEEILAGIFDTREELKKADQSDTVTDFSRDGYNTKFLYHLNNEESRKIAQIGMTDLQETILYVLLFSEKIASVELAEEVNGTFHNVVYERGDEEELGGGLKRLCVVKTSADKEQSRRESHFLISLAQEDITLAAGWSREEGMIKLSDQLPRLFVDFPLIGAEDFPFPVVINCRNFRTNEPRSGITLVDNLASKDALVNKEIMERAAALYGRFLHGLARLNMGRLDHVTKIPEWKPNRELSEEWVKEHLYGRLYGIVAKEPMIKTKEGNTAFENQQFYLVSGIDAEEIKGIRKLLSVLDGIQIPEGEEDWEEAFVGYEP
;
A
#
# COMPACT_ATOMS: atom_id res chain seq x y z
N ILE A 1 2.46 -10.55 -31.51
CA ILE A 1 3.60 -11.48 -31.41
C ILE A 1 3.23 -12.55 -30.41
N HIS A 2 3.21 -13.80 -30.82
CA HIS A 2 2.89 -14.90 -29.92
C HIS A 2 4.18 -15.47 -29.34
N MET A 3 4.38 -15.32 -28.02
CA MET A 3 5.49 -15.97 -27.32
C MET A 3 5.05 -17.37 -26.85
N ASP A 4 5.44 -18.40 -27.54
CA ASP A 4 5.24 -19.78 -27.11
C ASP A 4 6.48 -20.27 -26.35
N ARG A 5 6.30 -20.49 -25.05
CA ARG A 5 7.32 -21.08 -24.17
C ARG A 5 6.90 -22.45 -23.64
N ARG A 6 5.86 -23.05 -24.21
CA ARG A 6 5.40 -24.37 -23.82
C ARG A 6 6.36 -25.40 -24.37
N GLY A 7 6.91 -26.19 -23.52
CA GLY A 7 7.79 -27.30 -23.86
C GLY A 7 8.16 -28.06 -22.60
N THR A 8 8.38 -29.36 -22.75
CA THR A 8 8.79 -30.24 -21.66
C THR A 8 10.29 -30.45 -21.60
N ILE A 9 10.97 -30.13 -22.69
CA ILE A 9 12.42 -30.23 -22.80
C ILE A 9 13.03 -28.93 -23.34
N LYS A 10 14.31 -28.74 -23.07
CA LYS A 10 15.05 -27.52 -23.38
C LYS A 10 15.01 -27.15 -24.88
N GLU A 11 15.09 -28.16 -25.74
CA GLU A 11 15.08 -28.01 -27.19
C GLU A 11 13.77 -27.40 -27.68
N GLU A 12 12.63 -27.83 -27.16
CA GLU A 12 11.29 -27.29 -27.48
C GLU A 12 11.16 -25.84 -27.05
N ILE A 13 11.62 -25.51 -25.86
CA ILE A 13 11.60 -24.14 -25.32
C ILE A 13 12.49 -23.23 -26.16
N LEU A 14 13.68 -23.69 -26.54
CA LEU A 14 14.61 -22.92 -27.41
C LEU A 14 14.05 -22.71 -28.80
N ALA A 15 13.37 -23.71 -29.39
CA ALA A 15 12.69 -23.56 -30.69
C ALA A 15 11.61 -22.47 -30.59
N GLY A 16 10.74 -22.50 -29.58
CA GLY A 16 9.71 -21.47 -29.36
C GLY A 16 10.29 -20.06 -29.19
N ILE A 17 11.41 -19.92 -28.47
CA ILE A 17 12.13 -18.65 -28.37
C ILE A 17 12.70 -18.19 -29.69
N PHE A 18 13.25 -19.11 -30.50
CA PHE A 18 13.79 -18.79 -31.82
C PHE A 18 12.68 -18.31 -32.76
N ASP A 19 11.56 -19.02 -32.81
CA ASP A 19 10.40 -18.67 -33.63
C ASP A 19 9.86 -17.29 -33.23
N THR A 20 9.77 -17.01 -31.94
CA THR A 20 9.37 -15.69 -31.45
C THR A 20 10.32 -14.58 -31.90
N ARG A 21 11.63 -14.83 -31.92
CA ARG A 21 12.62 -13.85 -32.44
C ARG A 21 12.46 -13.57 -33.92
N GLU A 22 12.15 -14.58 -34.68
CA GLU A 22 11.90 -14.42 -36.14
C GLU A 22 10.59 -13.67 -36.40
N GLU A 23 9.56 -13.91 -35.61
CA GLU A 23 8.32 -13.12 -35.65
C GLU A 23 8.56 -11.66 -35.27
N LEU A 24 9.36 -11.40 -34.23
CA LEU A 24 9.76 -10.04 -33.80
C LEU A 24 10.48 -9.30 -34.93
N LYS A 25 11.45 -9.96 -35.61
CA LYS A 25 12.15 -9.37 -36.75
C LYS A 25 11.23 -9.05 -37.92
N LYS A 26 10.26 -9.94 -38.19
CA LYS A 26 9.25 -9.71 -39.24
C LYS A 26 8.32 -8.56 -38.88
N ALA A 27 7.92 -8.46 -37.63
CA ALA A 27 7.09 -7.36 -37.13
C ALA A 27 7.84 -6.02 -37.19
N ASP A 28 9.13 -5.99 -36.81
CA ASP A 28 9.97 -4.79 -36.84
C ASP A 28 10.20 -4.28 -38.28
N GLN A 29 10.12 -5.17 -39.27
CA GLN A 29 10.25 -4.85 -40.70
C GLN A 29 8.93 -4.54 -41.41
N SER A 30 7.78 -4.68 -40.68
CA SER A 30 6.46 -4.46 -41.26
C SER A 30 5.94 -3.08 -40.91
N ASP A 31 5.60 -2.27 -41.94
CA ASP A 31 4.94 -0.95 -41.75
C ASP A 31 3.53 -1.05 -41.12
N THR A 32 3.02 -2.27 -40.91
CA THR A 32 1.68 -2.50 -40.32
C THR A 32 1.64 -2.36 -38.79
N VAL A 33 2.80 -2.25 -38.13
CA VAL A 33 2.89 -2.04 -36.66
C VAL A 33 2.39 -0.65 -36.25
N THR A 34 2.27 0.27 -37.19
CA THR A 34 1.90 1.68 -36.86
C THR A 34 0.41 1.94 -36.70
N ASP A 35 -0.46 0.95 -36.89
CA ASP A 35 -1.91 1.17 -36.97
C ASP A 35 -2.66 1.12 -35.63
N PHE A 36 -1.94 0.98 -34.50
CA PHE A 36 -2.52 1.20 -33.16
C PHE A 36 -2.97 2.66 -32.92
N SER A 37 -2.52 3.58 -33.76
CA SER A 37 -2.92 4.99 -33.71
C SER A 37 -4.41 5.19 -34.03
N ARG A 38 -5.09 4.24 -34.69
CA ARG A 38 -6.53 4.34 -35.00
C ARG A 38 -7.39 4.28 -33.75
N ASP A 39 -6.98 3.47 -32.76
CA ASP A 39 -7.70 3.32 -31.48
C ASP A 39 -7.16 4.26 -30.40
N GLY A 40 -6.20 5.13 -30.73
CA GLY A 40 -5.59 6.05 -29.75
C GLY A 40 -4.57 5.41 -28.79
N TYR A 41 -4.22 4.14 -28.98
CA TYR A 41 -3.26 3.42 -28.13
C TYR A 41 -1.91 3.28 -28.81
N ASN A 42 -0.82 3.45 -28.05
CA ASN A 42 0.55 3.19 -28.53
C ASN A 42 0.94 1.72 -28.40
N THR A 43 0.38 1.00 -27.44
CA THR A 43 0.70 -0.41 -27.15
C THR A 43 -0.55 -1.15 -26.68
N LYS A 44 -0.70 -2.40 -27.15
CA LYS A 44 -1.80 -3.28 -26.72
C LYS A 44 -1.25 -4.66 -26.35
N PHE A 45 -1.64 -5.14 -25.16
CA PHE A 45 -1.39 -6.52 -24.73
C PHE A 45 -2.72 -7.26 -24.70
N LEU A 46 -2.76 -8.47 -25.27
CA LEU A 46 -3.95 -9.31 -25.29
C LEU A 46 -3.64 -10.64 -24.60
N TYR A 47 -4.40 -10.96 -23.56
CA TYR A 47 -4.34 -12.23 -22.85
C TYR A 47 -5.63 -13.01 -23.07
N HIS A 48 -5.51 -14.24 -23.58
CA HIS A 48 -6.64 -15.12 -23.77
C HIS A 48 -6.92 -15.92 -22.50
N LEU A 49 -8.10 -15.72 -21.91
CA LEU A 49 -8.56 -16.41 -20.70
C LEU A 49 -9.29 -17.70 -21.11
N ASN A 50 -8.53 -18.77 -21.37
CA ASN A 50 -9.03 -19.97 -22.02
C ASN A 50 -9.79 -20.93 -21.11
N ASN A 51 -9.70 -20.75 -19.78
CA ASN A 51 -10.37 -21.61 -18.82
C ASN A 51 -11.03 -20.78 -17.68
N GLU A 52 -11.85 -21.44 -16.89
CA GLU A 52 -12.59 -20.79 -15.80
C GLU A 52 -11.66 -20.26 -14.69
N GLU A 53 -10.58 -20.97 -14.41
CA GLU A 53 -9.58 -20.56 -13.41
C GLU A 53 -8.88 -19.26 -13.82
N SER A 54 -8.43 -19.16 -15.09
CA SER A 54 -7.82 -17.93 -15.61
C SER A 54 -8.79 -16.73 -15.56
N ARG A 55 -10.08 -16.97 -15.78
CA ARG A 55 -11.12 -15.92 -15.69
C ARG A 55 -11.31 -15.45 -14.26
N LYS A 56 -11.37 -16.38 -13.30
CA LYS A 56 -11.46 -16.05 -11.87
C LYS A 56 -10.25 -15.24 -11.40
N ILE A 57 -9.05 -15.66 -11.78
CA ILE A 57 -7.82 -14.93 -11.44
C ILE A 57 -7.85 -13.51 -12.02
N ALA A 58 -8.26 -13.36 -13.28
CA ALA A 58 -8.36 -12.06 -13.91
C ALA A 58 -9.41 -11.17 -13.22
N GLN A 59 -10.54 -11.73 -12.81
CA GLN A 59 -11.59 -11.00 -12.10
C GLN A 59 -11.13 -10.53 -10.71
N ILE A 60 -10.46 -11.39 -9.95
CA ILE A 60 -9.84 -11.02 -8.67
C ILE A 60 -8.83 -9.90 -8.89
N GLY A 61 -7.92 -10.08 -9.87
CA GLY A 61 -6.92 -9.05 -10.18
C GLY A 61 -7.53 -7.71 -10.59
N MET A 62 -8.66 -7.68 -11.28
CA MET A 62 -9.37 -6.44 -11.62
C MET A 62 -9.97 -5.76 -10.38
N THR A 63 -10.41 -6.54 -9.40
CA THR A 63 -10.92 -6.00 -8.12
C THR A 63 -9.78 -5.41 -7.30
N ASP A 64 -8.69 -6.15 -7.11
CA ASP A 64 -7.53 -5.73 -6.32
C ASP A 64 -6.81 -4.52 -6.96
N LEU A 65 -6.83 -4.45 -8.30
CA LEU A 65 -6.24 -3.34 -9.04
C LEU A 65 -6.88 -1.99 -8.68
N GLN A 66 -8.17 -1.95 -8.35
CA GLN A 66 -8.86 -0.70 -8.02
C GLN A 66 -8.29 -0.01 -6.79
N GLU A 67 -7.85 -0.76 -5.79
CA GLU A 67 -7.19 -0.20 -4.59
C GLU A 67 -5.76 0.22 -4.87
N THR A 68 -5.03 -0.57 -5.66
CA THR A 68 -3.62 -0.30 -5.96
C THR A 68 -3.41 0.83 -6.94
N ILE A 69 -4.36 1.10 -7.84
CA ILE A 69 -4.29 2.19 -8.84
C ILE A 69 -4.05 3.55 -8.18
N LEU A 70 -4.65 3.83 -7.03
CA LEU A 70 -4.48 5.09 -6.33
C LEU A 70 -3.00 5.34 -6.01
N TYR A 71 -2.32 4.30 -5.52
CA TYR A 71 -0.89 4.36 -5.18
C TYR A 71 0.00 4.33 -6.43
N VAL A 72 -0.39 3.62 -7.48
CA VAL A 72 0.32 3.66 -8.77
C VAL A 72 0.30 5.07 -9.35
N LEU A 73 -0.85 5.77 -9.32
CA LEU A 73 -0.96 7.15 -9.75
C LEU A 73 -0.14 8.11 -8.86
N LEU A 74 0.02 7.80 -7.57
CA LEU A 74 0.89 8.59 -6.69
C LEU A 74 2.37 8.41 -7.04
N PHE A 75 2.83 7.15 -7.17
CA PHE A 75 4.25 6.84 -7.29
C PHE A 75 4.80 6.97 -8.72
N SER A 76 3.94 6.85 -9.74
CA SER A 76 4.33 6.96 -11.14
C SER A 76 3.78 8.24 -11.76
N GLU A 77 4.57 9.31 -11.72
CA GLU A 77 4.21 10.63 -12.29
C GLU A 77 3.94 10.58 -13.81
N LYS A 78 4.42 9.54 -14.49
CA LYS A 78 4.24 9.35 -15.93
C LYS A 78 2.87 8.79 -16.31
N ILE A 79 2.11 8.28 -15.33
CA ILE A 79 0.75 7.78 -15.54
C ILE A 79 -0.22 8.88 -15.12
N ALA A 80 -0.91 9.46 -16.08
CA ALA A 80 -1.89 10.51 -15.83
C ALA A 80 -3.26 9.93 -15.47
N SER A 81 -3.63 8.81 -16.09
CA SER A 81 -4.93 8.16 -15.85
C SER A 81 -4.86 6.66 -16.11
N VAL A 82 -5.77 5.94 -15.49
CA VAL A 82 -6.02 4.50 -15.70
C VAL A 82 -7.51 4.30 -15.91
N GLU A 83 -7.87 3.65 -16.99
CA GLU A 83 -9.25 3.31 -17.33
C GLU A 83 -9.44 1.79 -17.21
N LEU A 84 -10.45 1.39 -16.44
CA LEU A 84 -10.89 0.00 -16.31
C LEU A 84 -12.25 -0.12 -17.00
N ALA A 85 -12.30 -0.94 -18.05
CA ALA A 85 -13.52 -1.24 -18.77
C ALA A 85 -13.82 -2.73 -18.70
N GLU A 86 -15.03 -3.07 -18.29
CA GLU A 86 -15.51 -4.44 -18.19
C GLU A 86 -16.88 -4.58 -18.85
N GLU A 87 -17.08 -5.66 -19.57
CA GLU A 87 -18.40 -6.02 -20.10
C GLU A 87 -18.90 -7.28 -19.37
N VAL A 88 -19.94 -7.11 -18.56
CA VAL A 88 -20.58 -8.20 -17.84
C VAL A 88 -22.03 -8.34 -18.31
N ASN A 89 -22.38 -9.50 -18.87
CA ASN A 89 -23.74 -9.80 -19.33
C ASN A 89 -24.32 -8.74 -20.31
N GLY A 90 -23.47 -8.19 -21.19
CA GLY A 90 -23.86 -7.14 -22.15
C GLY A 90 -24.02 -5.76 -21.54
N THR A 91 -23.64 -5.57 -20.28
CA THR A 91 -23.55 -4.26 -19.63
C THR A 91 -22.11 -3.84 -19.55
N PHE A 92 -21.82 -2.66 -20.07
CA PHE A 92 -20.51 -2.02 -20.01
C PHE A 92 -20.39 -1.22 -18.71
N HIS A 93 -19.35 -1.54 -17.93
CA HIS A 93 -18.92 -0.77 -16.77
C HIS A 93 -17.60 -0.11 -17.10
N ASN A 94 -17.51 1.19 -16.92
CA ASN A 94 -16.30 1.94 -17.16
C ASN A 94 -15.95 2.76 -15.94
N VAL A 95 -14.71 2.63 -15.46
CA VAL A 95 -14.18 3.38 -14.32
C VAL A 95 -12.85 4.01 -14.72
N VAL A 96 -12.78 5.33 -14.64
CA VAL A 96 -11.57 6.11 -14.94
C VAL A 96 -11.02 6.69 -13.66
N TYR A 97 -9.74 6.47 -13.41
CA TYR A 97 -8.97 7.09 -12.34
C TYR A 97 -8.02 8.10 -12.94
N GLU A 98 -8.10 9.35 -12.52
CA GLU A 98 -7.26 10.44 -13.02
C GLU A 98 -6.44 11.04 -11.88
N ARG A 99 -5.14 11.25 -12.15
CA ARG A 99 -4.28 12.04 -11.26
C ARG A 99 -4.76 13.49 -11.27
N GLY A 100 -5.21 13.99 -10.12
CA GLY A 100 -5.62 15.37 -9.92
C GLY A 100 -4.50 16.22 -9.30
N ASP A 101 -4.91 17.23 -8.55
CA ASP A 101 -4.01 18.21 -7.97
C ASP A 101 -3.18 17.62 -6.82
N GLU A 102 -1.92 18.07 -6.71
CA GLU A 102 -1.02 17.79 -5.61
C GLU A 102 -0.82 19.06 -4.79
N GLU A 103 -0.95 18.95 -3.47
CA GLU A 103 -0.84 20.06 -2.52
C GLU A 103 0.22 19.78 -1.46
N GLU A 104 1.05 20.75 -1.17
CA GLU A 104 2.00 20.74 -0.06
C GLU A 104 1.27 21.06 1.25
N LEU A 105 1.35 20.17 2.25
CA LEU A 105 0.69 20.36 3.55
C LEU A 105 1.62 20.92 4.63
N GLY A 106 2.93 20.97 4.35
CA GLY A 106 3.96 21.35 5.30
C GLY A 106 4.74 20.17 5.87
N GLY A 107 5.97 20.43 6.36
CA GLY A 107 6.85 19.38 6.88
C GLY A 107 7.33 18.36 5.83
N GLY A 108 7.15 18.65 4.54
CA GLY A 108 7.43 17.76 3.42
C GLY A 108 6.27 16.81 3.09
N LEU A 109 5.17 16.86 3.84
CA LEU A 109 3.96 16.10 3.53
C LEU A 109 3.24 16.69 2.32
N LYS A 110 2.78 15.83 1.44
CA LYS A 110 2.00 16.17 0.26
C LYS A 110 0.67 15.44 0.26
N ARG A 111 -0.34 16.04 -0.33
CA ARG A 111 -1.64 15.44 -0.58
C ARG A 111 -1.91 15.38 -2.07
N LEU A 112 -2.08 14.17 -2.61
CA LEU A 112 -2.55 13.96 -3.98
C LEU A 112 -4.05 13.69 -3.98
N CYS A 113 -4.77 14.35 -4.86
CA CYS A 113 -6.16 14.01 -5.20
C CYS A 113 -6.16 13.05 -6.39
N VAL A 114 -6.87 11.93 -6.28
CA VAL A 114 -7.18 11.05 -7.40
C VAL A 114 -8.68 11.07 -7.62
N VAL A 115 -9.11 11.40 -8.83
CA VAL A 115 -10.52 11.47 -9.20
C VAL A 115 -10.93 10.16 -9.84
N LYS A 116 -11.90 9.48 -9.24
CA LYS A 116 -12.55 8.28 -9.79
C LYS A 116 -13.88 8.69 -10.44
N THR A 117 -14.03 8.40 -11.70
CA THR A 117 -15.27 8.59 -12.45
C THR A 117 -15.81 7.23 -12.87
N SER A 118 -16.97 6.84 -12.36
CA SER A 118 -17.67 5.62 -12.73
C SER A 118 -18.83 5.97 -13.65
N ALA A 119 -18.94 5.33 -14.79
CA ALA A 119 -20.02 5.55 -15.75
C ALA A 119 -20.78 4.23 -15.99
N ASP A 120 -22.06 4.23 -15.64
CA ASP A 120 -23.05 3.24 -16.04
C ASP A 120 -23.97 3.85 -17.12
N LYS A 121 -24.79 3.01 -17.75
CA LYS A 121 -25.66 3.44 -18.88
C LYS A 121 -26.51 4.68 -18.63
N GLU A 122 -26.81 5.02 -17.38
CA GLU A 122 -27.74 6.10 -17.02
C GLU A 122 -27.15 7.19 -16.10
N GLN A 123 -26.02 6.92 -15.40
CA GLN A 123 -25.46 7.86 -14.45
C GLN A 123 -23.93 7.84 -14.45
N SER A 124 -23.34 9.03 -14.34
CA SER A 124 -21.90 9.18 -14.05
C SER A 124 -21.74 9.64 -12.62
N ARG A 125 -20.95 8.93 -11.84
CA ARG A 125 -20.59 9.27 -10.46
C ARG A 125 -19.11 9.63 -10.38
N ARG A 126 -18.83 10.75 -9.73
CA ARG A 126 -17.47 11.24 -9.52
C ARG A 126 -17.14 11.25 -8.03
N GLU A 127 -16.02 10.66 -7.68
CA GLU A 127 -15.51 10.56 -6.30
C GLU A 127 -14.07 11.06 -6.25
N SER A 128 -13.69 11.71 -5.15
CA SER A 128 -12.32 12.13 -4.93
C SER A 128 -11.69 11.30 -3.82
N HIS A 129 -10.55 10.70 -4.10
CA HIS A 129 -9.71 9.96 -3.16
C HIS A 129 -8.46 10.76 -2.88
N PHE A 130 -8.03 10.81 -1.63
CA PHE A 130 -6.84 11.56 -1.25
C PHE A 130 -5.78 10.60 -0.67
N LEU A 131 -4.55 10.81 -1.08
CA LEU A 131 -3.38 10.12 -0.52
C LEU A 131 -2.47 11.16 0.11
N ILE A 132 -2.03 10.90 1.33
CA ILE A 132 -0.98 11.67 1.99
C ILE A 132 0.33 10.93 1.80
N SER A 133 1.38 11.64 1.42
CA SER A 133 2.70 11.07 1.21
C SER A 133 3.80 11.92 1.84
N LEU A 134 4.92 11.25 2.16
CA LEU A 134 6.18 11.86 2.54
C LEU A 134 7.30 11.17 1.78
N ALA A 135 8.06 11.94 1.01
CA ALA A 135 9.20 11.45 0.27
C ALA A 135 10.52 11.93 0.87
N GLN A 136 11.51 11.07 0.89
CA GLN A 136 12.90 11.41 1.18
C GLN A 136 13.81 10.54 0.32
N GLU A 137 14.67 11.18 -0.50
CA GLU A 137 15.54 10.52 -1.46
C GLU A 137 14.75 9.59 -2.41
N ASP A 138 14.96 8.30 -2.33
CA ASP A 138 14.35 7.26 -3.16
C ASP A 138 13.18 6.55 -2.48
N ILE A 139 12.83 6.92 -1.25
CA ILE A 139 11.73 6.31 -0.46
C ILE A 139 10.56 7.27 -0.39
N THR A 140 9.37 6.77 -0.65
CA THR A 140 8.11 7.47 -0.42
C THR A 140 7.20 6.62 0.45
N LEU A 141 6.70 7.17 1.54
CA LEU A 141 5.64 6.59 2.36
C LEU A 141 4.31 7.19 1.98
N ALA A 142 3.24 6.40 2.01
CA ALA A 142 1.90 6.88 1.67
C ALA A 142 0.80 6.15 2.42
N ALA A 143 -0.31 6.87 2.69
CA ALA A 143 -1.54 6.32 3.22
C ALA A 143 -2.75 7.11 2.69
N GLY A 144 -3.92 6.47 2.67
CA GLY A 144 -5.18 7.10 2.31
C GLY A 144 -5.66 8.09 3.37
N TRP A 145 -6.38 9.13 2.93
CA TRP A 145 -6.99 10.12 3.81
C TRP A 145 -8.34 10.59 3.27
N SER A 146 -9.25 10.90 4.18
CA SER A 146 -10.57 11.48 3.89
C SER A 146 -10.78 12.74 4.74
N ARG A 147 -11.53 13.71 4.20
CA ARG A 147 -11.88 14.92 4.97
C ARG A 147 -12.81 14.61 6.13
N GLU A 148 -13.66 13.60 5.98
CA GLU A 148 -14.73 13.27 6.92
C GLU A 148 -14.22 12.35 8.03
N GLU A 149 -13.36 11.39 7.69
CA GLU A 149 -12.93 10.33 8.61
C GLU A 149 -11.49 10.48 9.10
N GLY A 150 -10.62 11.22 8.40
CA GLY A 150 -9.19 11.29 8.71
C GLY A 150 -8.39 10.26 7.92
N MET A 151 -7.32 9.67 8.51
CA MET A 151 -6.53 8.62 7.88
C MET A 151 -7.37 7.37 7.66
N ILE A 152 -7.21 6.74 6.49
CA ILE A 152 -7.97 5.57 6.09
C ILE A 152 -7.17 4.31 6.45
N LYS A 153 -7.83 3.33 7.08
CA LYS A 153 -7.25 2.02 7.37
C LYS A 153 -6.87 1.34 6.04
N LEU A 154 -5.64 0.87 5.97
CA LEU A 154 -5.20 0.13 4.79
C LEU A 154 -5.95 -1.20 4.70
N SER A 155 -6.41 -1.53 3.50
CA SER A 155 -6.99 -2.85 3.21
C SER A 155 -5.97 -3.96 3.42
N ASP A 156 -6.43 -5.12 3.91
CA ASP A 156 -5.60 -6.31 4.07
C ASP A 156 -5.15 -6.90 2.72
N GLN A 157 -5.80 -6.51 1.63
CA GLN A 157 -5.45 -6.92 0.26
C GLN A 157 -4.46 -5.96 -0.42
N LEU A 158 -4.18 -4.82 0.20
CA LEU A 158 -3.27 -3.83 -0.39
C LEU A 158 -1.81 -4.20 -0.11
N PRO A 159 -0.97 -4.42 -1.13
CA PRO A 159 0.47 -4.60 -0.95
C PRO A 159 1.12 -3.43 -0.22
N ARG A 160 1.97 -3.73 0.75
CA ARG A 160 2.69 -2.70 1.52
C ARG A 160 3.93 -2.18 0.80
N LEU A 161 4.43 -2.93 -0.19
CA LEU A 161 5.66 -2.61 -0.91
C LEU A 161 5.39 -2.34 -2.39
N PHE A 162 6.01 -1.27 -2.89
CA PHE A 162 5.93 -0.84 -4.29
C PHE A 162 7.33 -0.58 -4.86
N VAL A 163 7.47 -0.83 -6.15
CA VAL A 163 8.56 -0.37 -7.02
C VAL A 163 7.88 0.33 -8.20
N ASP A 164 7.33 1.52 -7.96
CA ASP A 164 6.36 2.28 -8.77
C ASP A 164 5.02 1.51 -8.98
N PHE A 165 5.08 0.17 -9.02
CA PHE A 165 3.96 -0.76 -9.10
C PHE A 165 3.94 -1.68 -7.87
N PRO A 166 2.77 -2.22 -7.49
CA PRO A 166 2.66 -3.08 -6.31
C PRO A 166 3.48 -4.36 -6.46
N LEU A 167 4.10 -4.81 -5.38
CA LEU A 167 4.66 -6.15 -5.27
C LEU A 167 3.56 -7.08 -4.74
N ILE A 168 2.86 -7.75 -5.66
CA ILE A 168 1.74 -8.65 -5.33
C ILE A 168 2.28 -9.85 -4.53
N GLY A 169 1.83 -10.00 -3.28
CA GLY A 169 2.38 -10.93 -2.29
C GLY A 169 3.03 -10.22 -1.09
N ALA A 170 3.05 -8.88 -1.09
CA ALA A 170 3.54 -8.07 0.03
C ALA A 170 2.40 -7.44 0.87
N GLU A 171 1.21 -8.01 0.84
CA GLU A 171 0.03 -7.55 1.58
C GLU A 171 0.24 -7.68 3.10
N ASP A 172 0.85 -8.80 3.52
CA ASP A 172 1.17 -9.11 4.92
C ASP A 172 2.55 -8.57 5.36
N PHE A 173 3.19 -7.71 4.55
CA PHE A 173 4.48 -7.16 4.93
C PHE A 173 4.34 -6.29 6.19
N PRO A 174 5.19 -6.47 7.22
CA PRO A 174 5.02 -5.87 8.54
C PRO A 174 5.38 -4.38 8.57
N PHE A 175 4.63 -3.56 7.86
CA PHE A 175 4.77 -2.12 7.88
C PHE A 175 3.38 -1.43 7.85
N PRO A 176 3.14 -0.40 8.67
CA PRO A 176 1.81 0.15 8.89
C PRO A 176 1.29 1.03 7.74
N VAL A 177 2.15 1.43 6.81
CA VAL A 177 1.81 2.26 5.64
C VAL A 177 2.45 1.70 4.37
N VAL A 178 2.04 2.18 3.21
CA VAL A 178 2.63 1.78 1.94
C VAL A 178 4.01 2.42 1.75
N ILE A 179 4.97 1.63 1.28
CA ILE A 179 6.34 2.07 0.96
C ILE A 179 6.57 1.91 -0.53
N ASN A 180 6.99 2.97 -1.20
CA ASN A 180 7.56 2.88 -2.54
C ASN A 180 9.06 3.16 -2.50
N CYS A 181 9.86 2.28 -3.12
CA CYS A 181 11.27 2.52 -3.34
C CYS A 181 11.73 1.83 -4.63
N ARG A 182 12.24 2.62 -5.59
CA ARG A 182 12.76 2.09 -6.87
C ARG A 182 14.00 1.22 -6.71
N ASN A 183 14.71 1.36 -5.61
CA ASN A 183 15.94 0.65 -5.32
C ASN A 183 15.74 -0.66 -4.58
N PHE A 184 14.51 -1.05 -4.25
CA PHE A 184 14.25 -2.37 -3.70
C PHE A 184 14.77 -3.47 -4.62
N ARG A 185 15.44 -4.44 -4.02
CA ARG A 185 15.88 -5.68 -4.64
C ARG A 185 14.79 -6.72 -4.45
N THR A 186 13.93 -6.84 -5.46
CA THR A 186 12.79 -7.75 -5.42
C THR A 186 13.22 -9.19 -5.63
N ASN A 187 12.49 -10.12 -5.01
CA ASN A 187 12.61 -11.55 -5.33
C ASN A 187 12.04 -11.86 -6.72
N GLU A 188 12.32 -13.04 -7.23
CA GLU A 188 11.58 -13.65 -8.31
C GLU A 188 10.37 -14.41 -7.70
N PRO A 189 9.12 -14.15 -8.09
CA PRO A 189 8.60 -13.45 -9.27
C PRO A 189 8.19 -11.97 -9.04
N ARG A 190 8.88 -11.21 -8.21
CA ARG A 190 8.58 -9.82 -7.83
C ARG A 190 7.35 -9.71 -6.92
N SER A 191 7.21 -10.66 -6.00
CA SER A 191 6.13 -10.69 -5.01
C SER A 191 6.50 -10.05 -3.67
N GLY A 192 7.74 -9.57 -3.52
CA GLY A 192 8.25 -8.99 -2.29
C GLY A 192 9.76 -8.74 -2.35
N ILE A 193 10.34 -8.55 -1.18
CA ILE A 193 11.77 -8.34 -0.98
C ILE A 193 12.33 -9.40 -0.03
N THR A 194 13.64 -9.66 -0.12
CA THR A 194 14.31 -10.56 0.83
C THR A 194 15.01 -9.78 1.94
N LEU A 195 14.83 -10.22 3.20
CA LEU A 195 15.45 -9.66 4.41
C LEU A 195 16.11 -10.78 5.25
N VAL A 196 16.59 -11.84 4.61
CA VAL A 196 17.21 -12.96 5.29
C VAL A 196 18.53 -12.57 6.00
N ASP A 197 18.91 -13.30 7.06
CA ASP A 197 20.17 -13.09 7.79
C ASP A 197 21.37 -13.78 7.12
N ASN A 198 21.44 -13.66 5.80
CA ASN A 198 22.55 -14.18 5.03
C ASN A 198 23.44 -13.01 4.58
N LEU A 199 24.58 -12.83 5.25
CA LEU A 199 25.56 -11.80 4.89
C LEU A 199 26.10 -11.93 3.46
N ALA A 200 25.97 -13.08 2.83
CA ALA A 200 26.32 -13.27 1.42
C ALA A 200 25.26 -12.69 0.46
N SER A 201 24.05 -12.41 0.92
CA SER A 201 22.99 -11.83 0.10
C SER A 201 23.13 -10.31 0.06
N LYS A 202 23.74 -9.80 -1.02
CA LYS A 202 23.85 -8.35 -1.25
C LYS A 202 22.49 -7.67 -1.35
N ASP A 203 21.51 -8.34 -1.92
CA ASP A 203 20.15 -7.81 -2.09
C ASP A 203 19.44 -7.66 -0.74
N ALA A 204 19.62 -8.63 0.17
CA ALA A 204 19.10 -8.54 1.53
C ALA A 204 19.72 -7.37 2.31
N LEU A 205 21.03 -7.13 2.18
CA LEU A 205 21.69 -6.01 2.83
C LEU A 205 21.16 -4.65 2.34
N VAL A 206 20.98 -4.50 1.02
CA VAL A 206 20.41 -3.28 0.44
C VAL A 206 18.97 -3.08 0.93
N ASN A 207 18.15 -4.13 0.94
CA ASN A 207 16.77 -4.04 1.41
C ASN A 207 16.68 -3.68 2.90
N LYS A 208 17.55 -4.26 3.73
CA LYS A 208 17.64 -3.93 5.17
C LYS A 208 17.96 -2.46 5.40
N GLU A 209 18.93 -1.91 4.68
CA GLU A 209 19.26 -0.48 4.74
C GLU A 209 18.08 0.40 4.31
N ILE A 210 17.39 0.04 3.23
CA ILE A 210 16.19 0.76 2.79
C ILE A 210 15.11 0.71 3.87
N MET A 211 14.87 -0.44 4.50
CA MET A 211 13.86 -0.59 5.53
C MET A 211 14.18 0.21 6.80
N GLU A 212 15.45 0.30 7.19
CA GLU A 212 15.88 1.15 8.31
C GLU A 212 15.64 2.64 8.02
N ARG A 213 15.91 3.09 6.79
CA ARG A 213 15.60 4.46 6.35
C ARG A 213 14.10 4.71 6.29
N ALA A 214 13.33 3.73 5.79
CA ALA A 214 11.87 3.81 5.74
C ALA A 214 11.27 3.91 7.15
N ALA A 215 11.77 3.15 8.13
CA ALA A 215 11.34 3.27 9.52
C ALA A 215 11.67 4.65 10.13
N ALA A 216 12.85 5.22 9.82
CA ALA A 216 13.18 6.58 10.24
C ALA A 216 12.25 7.63 9.60
N LEU A 217 11.95 7.48 8.30
CA LEU A 217 11.03 8.35 7.58
C LEU A 217 9.60 8.23 8.13
N TYR A 218 9.20 7.03 8.56
CA TYR A 218 7.89 6.80 9.16
C TYR A 218 7.68 7.61 10.45
N GLY A 219 8.68 7.75 11.30
CA GLY A 219 8.59 8.64 12.46
C GLY A 219 8.30 10.10 12.07
N ARG A 220 8.95 10.59 11.02
CA ARG A 220 8.68 11.94 10.49
C ARG A 220 7.30 12.06 9.84
N PHE A 221 6.84 11.00 9.19
CA PHE A 221 5.50 10.92 8.61
C PHE A 221 4.43 11.05 9.70
N LEU A 222 4.51 10.23 10.75
CA LEU A 222 3.60 10.30 11.90
C LEU A 222 3.62 11.66 12.59
N HIS A 223 4.81 12.19 12.86
CA HIS A 223 4.96 13.52 13.45
C HIS A 223 4.26 14.61 12.62
N GLY A 224 4.43 14.56 11.30
CA GLY A 224 3.78 15.49 10.40
C GLY A 224 2.26 15.36 10.42
N LEU A 225 1.73 14.13 10.41
CA LEU A 225 0.29 13.86 10.48
C LEU A 225 -0.30 14.34 11.81
N ALA A 226 0.39 14.07 12.93
CA ALA A 226 -0.04 14.52 14.27
C ALA A 226 -0.09 16.05 14.35
N ARG A 227 0.93 16.74 13.87
CA ARG A 227 0.97 18.22 13.83
C ARG A 227 -0.14 18.84 13.00
N LEU A 228 -0.55 18.19 11.93
CA LEU A 228 -1.63 18.64 11.05
C LEU A 228 -3.02 18.20 11.53
N ASN A 229 -3.12 17.47 12.64
CA ASN A 229 -4.37 16.93 13.18
C ASN A 229 -5.17 16.15 12.12
N MET A 230 -4.52 15.25 11.39
CA MET A 230 -5.12 14.56 10.24
C MET A 230 -6.25 13.59 10.62
N GLY A 231 -6.49 13.35 11.90
CA GLY A 231 -7.53 12.44 12.40
C GLY A 231 -7.21 10.95 12.15
N ARG A 232 -7.81 10.05 12.93
CA ARG A 232 -7.69 8.58 12.81
C ARG A 232 -6.25 8.10 12.60
N LEU A 233 -5.32 8.62 13.40
CA LEU A 233 -3.90 8.23 13.32
C LEU A 233 -3.68 6.76 13.73
N ASP A 234 -4.60 6.17 14.48
CA ASP A 234 -4.67 4.75 14.78
C ASP A 234 -4.61 3.88 13.52
N HIS A 235 -5.22 4.31 12.42
CA HIS A 235 -5.24 3.59 11.14
C HIS A 235 -3.87 3.46 10.45
N VAL A 236 -2.93 4.32 10.78
CA VAL A 236 -1.57 4.30 10.22
C VAL A 236 -0.51 3.91 11.24
N THR A 237 -0.91 3.43 12.42
CA THR A 237 -0.01 2.97 13.47
C THR A 237 -0.09 1.47 13.72
N LYS A 238 -1.16 0.80 13.29
CA LYS A 238 -1.30 -0.65 13.42
C LYS A 238 -0.27 -1.36 12.55
N ILE A 239 0.68 -2.01 13.20
CA ILE A 239 1.68 -2.84 12.51
C ILE A 239 1.05 -4.21 12.25
N PRO A 240 1.03 -4.69 10.98
CA PRO A 240 0.51 -6.02 10.67
C PRO A 240 1.20 -7.11 11.48
N GLU A 241 0.44 -8.11 11.92
CA GLU A 241 0.97 -9.24 12.65
C GLU A 241 1.99 -10.00 11.79
N TRP A 242 3.09 -10.42 12.44
CA TRP A 242 4.12 -11.21 11.77
C TRP A 242 3.56 -12.55 11.29
N LYS A 243 3.78 -12.82 10.01
CA LYS A 243 3.54 -14.14 9.43
C LYS A 243 4.87 -14.75 8.98
N PRO A 244 5.20 -16.00 9.38
CA PRO A 244 6.42 -16.67 8.96
C PRO A 244 6.56 -16.66 7.44
N ASN A 245 7.70 -16.19 6.95
CA ASN A 245 8.01 -16.09 5.54
C ASN A 245 9.50 -16.41 5.33
N ARG A 246 9.80 -17.30 4.38
CA ARG A 246 11.17 -17.73 4.07
C ARG A 246 12.08 -16.61 3.55
N GLU A 247 11.51 -15.54 3.02
CA GLU A 247 12.25 -14.39 2.49
C GLU A 247 12.58 -13.35 3.57
N LEU A 248 11.97 -13.49 4.76
CA LEU A 248 12.11 -12.54 5.84
C LEU A 248 12.72 -13.24 7.06
N SER A 249 13.80 -12.70 7.61
CA SER A 249 14.34 -13.16 8.90
C SER A 249 13.44 -12.67 10.03
N GLU A 250 12.92 -13.62 10.81
CA GLU A 250 12.07 -13.31 11.97
C GLU A 250 12.84 -12.48 13.01
N GLU A 251 14.09 -12.86 13.30
CA GLU A 251 14.95 -12.17 14.26
C GLU A 251 15.19 -10.72 13.83
N TRP A 252 15.61 -10.53 12.58
CA TRP A 252 15.87 -9.19 12.05
C TRP A 252 14.61 -8.32 12.04
N VAL A 253 13.47 -8.87 11.61
CA VAL A 253 12.21 -8.15 11.57
C VAL A 253 11.76 -7.74 12.97
N LYS A 254 11.85 -8.64 13.95
CA LYS A 254 11.48 -8.32 15.34
C LYS A 254 12.39 -7.25 15.94
N GLU A 255 13.71 -7.37 15.80
CA GLU A 255 14.65 -6.44 16.42
C GLU A 255 14.75 -5.10 15.70
N HIS A 256 14.87 -5.11 14.37
CA HIS A 256 15.20 -3.92 13.59
C HIS A 256 13.97 -3.22 13.00
N LEU A 257 12.84 -3.92 12.83
CA LEU A 257 11.63 -3.34 12.27
C LEU A 257 10.56 -3.15 13.33
N TYR A 258 10.04 -4.22 13.93
CA TYR A 258 8.97 -4.12 14.93
C TYR A 258 9.36 -3.26 16.13
N GLY A 259 10.45 -3.57 16.80
CA GLY A 259 10.90 -2.82 17.97
C GLY A 259 11.09 -1.33 17.68
N ARG A 260 11.60 -1.01 16.48
CA ARG A 260 11.78 0.37 16.05
C ARG A 260 10.47 1.06 15.73
N LEU A 261 9.57 0.41 14.99
CA LEU A 261 8.25 0.97 14.64
C LEU A 261 7.40 1.20 15.90
N TYR A 262 7.36 0.23 16.80
CA TYR A 262 6.66 0.39 18.08
C TYR A 262 7.25 1.51 18.93
N GLY A 263 8.57 1.61 19.00
CA GLY A 263 9.23 2.70 19.72
C GLY A 263 8.92 4.08 19.15
N ILE A 264 8.71 4.20 17.84
CA ILE A 264 8.27 5.43 17.17
C ILE A 264 6.82 5.74 17.54
N VAL A 265 5.92 4.77 17.36
CA VAL A 265 4.48 4.92 17.65
C VAL A 265 4.25 5.27 19.11
N ALA A 266 4.97 4.60 20.05
CA ALA A 266 4.81 4.82 21.47
C ALA A 266 5.19 6.24 21.93
N LYS A 267 6.14 6.87 21.25
CA LYS A 267 6.69 8.19 21.62
C LYS A 267 5.98 9.37 20.97
N GLU A 268 5.30 9.13 19.86
CA GLU A 268 4.66 10.23 19.13
C GLU A 268 3.35 10.65 19.83
N PRO A 269 3.14 11.96 20.14
CA PRO A 269 1.93 12.43 20.80
C PRO A 269 0.75 12.51 19.82
N MET A 270 0.15 11.36 19.52
CA MET A 270 -0.94 11.20 18.55
C MET A 270 -2.30 10.98 19.21
N ILE A 271 -2.32 10.50 20.44
CA ILE A 271 -3.54 10.12 21.13
C ILE A 271 -4.20 11.38 21.66
N LYS A 272 -5.38 11.69 21.14
CA LYS A 272 -6.12 12.87 21.54
C LYS A 272 -6.81 12.66 22.88
N THR A 273 -6.65 13.61 23.79
CA THR A 273 -7.30 13.66 25.09
C THR A 273 -7.93 15.04 25.32
N LYS A 274 -8.69 15.20 26.39
CA LYS A 274 -9.28 16.50 26.75
C LYS A 274 -8.24 17.60 27.02
N GLU A 275 -7.03 17.21 27.41
CA GLU A 275 -5.93 18.13 27.73
C GLU A 275 -5.00 18.40 26.54
N GLY A 276 -5.21 17.70 25.43
CA GLY A 276 -4.39 17.77 24.23
C GLY A 276 -3.90 16.39 23.76
N ASN A 277 -2.97 16.35 22.84
CA ASN A 277 -2.41 15.09 22.37
C ASN A 277 -1.35 14.56 23.34
N THR A 278 -1.37 13.25 23.57
CA THR A 278 -0.38 12.54 24.40
C THR A 278 0.21 11.35 23.66
N ALA A 279 1.39 10.88 24.09
CA ALA A 279 2.04 9.68 23.59
C ALA A 279 1.62 8.44 24.40
N PHE A 280 1.67 7.26 23.75
CA PHE A 280 1.32 6.00 24.40
C PHE A 280 2.24 5.68 25.61
N GLU A 281 3.55 5.98 25.53
CA GLU A 281 4.48 5.80 26.64
C GLU A 281 4.24 6.76 27.82
N ASN A 282 3.34 7.73 27.66
CA ASN A 282 2.97 8.64 28.72
C ASN A 282 2.02 7.93 29.70
N GLN A 283 2.53 7.56 30.87
CA GLN A 283 1.79 6.83 31.89
C GLN A 283 0.61 7.62 32.53
N GLN A 284 0.31 8.82 32.03
CA GLN A 284 -0.80 9.63 32.54
C GLN A 284 -2.16 9.29 31.92
N PHE A 285 -2.22 8.36 30.96
CA PHE A 285 -3.48 7.89 30.39
C PHE A 285 -3.62 6.37 30.50
N TYR A 286 -4.85 5.88 30.46
CA TYR A 286 -5.18 4.46 30.54
C TYR A 286 -6.05 4.06 29.35
N LEU A 287 -5.64 2.99 28.67
CA LEU A 287 -6.49 2.23 27.77
C LEU A 287 -7.15 1.11 28.59
N VAL A 288 -8.46 1.05 28.56
CA VAL A 288 -9.23 0.03 29.29
C VAL A 288 -9.66 -1.04 28.27
N SER A 289 -9.04 -2.21 28.32
CA SER A 289 -9.33 -3.32 27.42
C SER A 289 -9.97 -4.51 28.11
N GLY A 290 -10.69 -5.33 27.36
CA GLY A 290 -11.17 -6.63 27.80
C GLY A 290 -12.37 -6.63 28.76
N ILE A 291 -13.07 -5.50 28.88
CA ILE A 291 -14.26 -5.35 29.72
C ILE A 291 -15.48 -5.01 28.83
N ASP A 292 -16.68 -5.30 29.29
CA ASP A 292 -17.94 -4.94 28.62
C ASP A 292 -18.03 -3.42 28.37
N ALA A 293 -18.56 -3.00 27.23
CA ALA A 293 -18.65 -1.60 26.79
C ALA A 293 -19.41 -0.69 27.79
N GLU A 294 -20.41 -1.21 28.51
CA GLU A 294 -21.13 -0.46 29.52
C GLU A 294 -20.29 -0.27 30.80
N GLU A 295 -19.53 -1.30 31.19
CA GLU A 295 -18.62 -1.23 32.36
C GLU A 295 -17.45 -0.30 32.07
N ILE A 296 -16.88 -0.35 30.84
CA ILE A 296 -15.85 0.59 30.37
C ILE A 296 -16.35 2.02 30.52
N LYS A 297 -17.58 2.31 30.05
CA LYS A 297 -18.18 3.63 30.14
C LYS A 297 -18.33 4.12 31.60
N GLY A 298 -18.65 3.20 32.53
CA GLY A 298 -18.71 3.46 33.97
C GLY A 298 -17.33 3.79 34.54
N ILE A 299 -16.31 2.99 34.21
CA ILE A 299 -14.93 3.19 34.66
C ILE A 299 -14.37 4.51 34.14
N ARG A 300 -14.57 4.82 32.86
CA ARG A 300 -14.16 6.10 32.26
C ARG A 300 -14.75 7.32 32.95
N LYS A 301 -16.03 7.22 33.29
CA LYS A 301 -16.70 8.29 34.05
C LYS A 301 -16.09 8.49 35.42
N LEU A 302 -15.67 7.41 36.09
CA LEU A 302 -14.96 7.48 37.38
C LEU A 302 -13.55 8.05 37.19
N LEU A 303 -12.81 7.56 36.23
CA LEU A 303 -11.44 8.03 35.95
C LEU A 303 -11.40 9.51 35.51
N SER A 304 -12.42 9.98 34.78
CA SER A 304 -12.50 11.39 34.36
C SER A 304 -12.66 12.41 35.50
N VAL A 305 -12.93 11.94 36.71
CA VAL A 305 -13.05 12.77 37.90
C VAL A 305 -11.73 12.83 38.70
N LEU A 306 -10.77 11.94 38.37
CA LEU A 306 -9.48 11.90 39.04
C LEU A 306 -8.49 12.83 38.32
N ASP A 307 -7.84 13.69 39.10
CA ASP A 307 -6.82 14.60 38.58
C ASP A 307 -5.60 13.80 38.04
N GLY A 308 -5.10 14.20 36.88
CA GLY A 308 -3.91 13.63 36.28
C GLY A 308 -4.12 12.34 35.44
N ILE A 309 -5.37 11.88 35.30
CA ILE A 309 -5.70 10.77 34.41
C ILE A 309 -6.22 11.31 33.08
N GLN A 310 -5.52 11.00 32.01
CA GLN A 310 -5.92 11.35 30.64
C GLN A 310 -6.59 10.15 29.99
N ILE A 311 -7.80 10.36 29.48
CA ILE A 311 -8.58 9.33 28.78
C ILE A 311 -8.54 9.64 27.28
N PRO A 312 -8.08 8.69 26.44
CA PRO A 312 -8.11 8.85 24.99
C PRO A 312 -9.52 9.13 24.46
N GLU A 313 -9.62 10.01 23.48
CA GLU A 313 -10.81 10.12 22.64
C GLU A 313 -10.76 9.03 21.57
N GLY A 314 -11.82 8.22 21.39
CA GLY A 314 -11.85 7.13 20.41
C GLY A 314 -11.03 5.90 20.84
N GLU A 315 -11.14 5.49 22.08
CA GLU A 315 -10.33 4.44 22.70
C GLU A 315 -10.34 3.09 21.99
N GLU A 316 -11.51 2.64 21.52
CA GLU A 316 -11.66 1.34 20.83
C GLU A 316 -10.75 1.24 19.60
N ASP A 317 -10.52 2.36 18.95
CA ASP A 317 -9.66 2.46 17.76
C ASP A 317 -8.17 2.28 18.13
N TRP A 318 -7.76 2.79 19.30
CA TRP A 318 -6.36 2.70 19.76
C TRP A 318 -6.02 1.33 20.38
N GLU A 319 -6.99 0.60 20.91
CA GLU A 319 -6.76 -0.77 21.41
C GLU A 319 -6.22 -1.67 20.30
N GLU A 320 -6.82 -1.61 19.10
CA GLU A 320 -6.32 -2.39 17.96
C GLU A 320 -4.90 -2.01 17.54
N ALA A 321 -4.54 -0.73 17.66
CA ALA A 321 -3.22 -0.24 17.23
C ALA A 321 -2.09 -0.75 18.13
N PHE A 322 -2.39 -1.03 19.40
CA PHE A 322 -1.41 -1.43 20.42
C PHE A 322 -1.52 -2.89 20.87
N VAL A 323 -2.41 -3.69 20.28
CA VAL A 323 -2.45 -5.14 20.50
C VAL A 323 -1.10 -5.77 20.12
N GLY A 324 -0.47 -6.45 21.10
CA GLY A 324 0.85 -7.06 20.92
C GLY A 324 2.04 -6.13 21.22
N TYR A 325 1.77 -4.89 21.63
CA TYR A 325 2.81 -4.02 22.19
C TYR A 325 3.10 -4.44 23.64
N GLU A 326 4.17 -5.20 23.83
CA GLU A 326 4.79 -5.41 25.12
C GLU A 326 5.95 -4.42 25.24
N PRO A 327 5.98 -3.54 26.26
CA PRO A 327 7.03 -2.54 26.45
C PRO A 327 8.38 -3.18 26.76
#